data_afd3fcc0ffb7fac4071f1d17fe703ab5
#
_entry.id   afd3fcc0ffb7fac4071f1d17fe703ab5
#
_cell.length_a   1.000
_cell.length_b   1.000
_cell.length_c   1.000
_cell.angle_alpha   90.00
_cell.angle_beta   90.00
_cell.angle_gamma   90.00
#
_symmetry.space_group_name_H-M   'P 1'
#
loop_
_entity.id
_entity.type
_entity.pdbx_description
1 polymer ?
#
loop_
_entity_poly.entity_id
_entity_poly.type
_entity_poly.pdbx_seq_one_letter_code
_entity_poly.pdbx_strand_id
1 'polypeptide(L)'
;MNIQVWTDTDLHGAGGALVLKWLYKNSETFNINDVTESTFTGRFKGALNTLDHYDRIFIIDLDLNKEQIELVDKNNVVVIDSHKNHSSYKHLYKNAKVIIEENYFSVIDLIRDKFKTHLDLSENQ
;
A
#
# COMPACT_ATOMS: atom_id res chain seq x y z
N MET A 1 5.18 -3.25 15.79
CA MET A 1 5.03 -3.68 14.38
C MET A 1 6.14 -3.17 13.51
N ASN A 2 6.50 -3.95 12.52
CA ASN A 2 7.44 -3.54 11.48
C ASN A 2 6.65 -3.26 10.21
N ILE A 3 6.73 -2.04 9.70
CA ILE A 3 5.91 -1.56 8.58
C ILE A 3 6.82 -1.16 7.42
N GLN A 4 6.45 -1.58 6.22
CA GLN A 4 7.09 -1.14 4.99
C GLN A 4 6.03 -0.51 4.09
N VAL A 5 6.37 0.59 3.45
CA VAL A 5 5.47 1.27 2.50
C VAL A 5 6.17 1.41 1.15
N TRP A 6 5.45 1.06 0.11
CA TRP A 6 5.83 1.30 -1.28
C TRP A 6 4.86 2.31 -1.86
N THR A 7 5.34 3.42 -2.33
CA THR A 7 4.50 4.51 -2.79
C THR A 7 5.05 5.16 -4.05
N ASP A 8 4.14 5.68 -4.87
CA ASP A 8 4.53 6.53 -5.99
C ASP A 8 5.19 7.81 -5.46
N THR A 9 6.13 8.33 -6.24
CA THR A 9 6.87 9.55 -5.88
C THR A 9 6.03 10.82 -5.98
N ASP A 10 4.81 10.75 -6.48
CA ASP A 10 3.98 11.93 -6.62
C ASP A 10 3.47 12.44 -5.25
N LEU A 11 2.84 13.62 -5.28
CA LEU A 11 2.37 14.28 -4.07
C LEU A 11 1.32 13.45 -3.32
N HIS A 12 0.44 12.77 -4.05
CA HIS A 12 -0.63 11.97 -3.46
C HIS A 12 -0.07 10.75 -2.74
N GLY A 13 0.89 10.05 -3.36
CA GLY A 13 1.53 8.90 -2.73
C GLY A 13 2.32 9.31 -1.49
N ALA A 14 3.10 10.38 -1.58
CA ALA A 14 3.87 10.88 -0.44
C ALA A 14 2.95 11.30 0.72
N GLY A 15 1.85 11.99 0.40
CA GLY A 15 0.87 12.38 1.42
C GLY A 15 0.21 11.18 2.08
N GLY A 16 -0.13 10.15 1.30
CA GLY A 16 -0.67 8.91 1.82
C GLY A 16 0.28 8.21 2.76
N ALA A 17 1.56 8.15 2.40
CA ALA A 17 2.58 7.55 3.28
C ALA A 17 2.71 8.29 4.61
N LEU A 18 2.61 9.63 4.59
CA LEU A 18 2.67 10.42 5.83
C LEU A 18 1.46 10.14 6.73
N VAL A 19 0.28 9.99 6.15
CA VAL A 19 -0.91 9.64 6.94
C VAL A 19 -0.74 8.26 7.58
N LEU A 20 -0.23 7.30 6.85
CA LEU A 20 0.05 5.97 7.39
C LEU A 20 1.10 6.03 8.51
N LYS A 21 2.14 6.83 8.32
CA LYS A 21 3.17 7.00 9.34
C LYS A 21 2.58 7.55 10.64
N TRP A 22 1.66 8.49 10.53
CA TRP A 22 0.99 9.04 11.69
C TRP A 22 0.11 7.98 12.39
N LEU A 23 -0.65 7.19 11.60
CA LEU A 23 -1.51 6.14 12.14
C LEU A 23 -0.70 5.02 12.83
N TYR A 24 0.48 4.73 12.34
CA TYR A 24 1.35 3.70 12.88
C TYR A 24 2.57 4.30 13.61
N LYS A 25 2.37 5.43 14.27
CA LYS A 25 3.46 6.19 14.93
C LYS A 25 4.20 5.42 16.01
N ASN A 26 3.58 4.37 16.56
CA ASN A 26 4.20 3.54 17.59
C ASN A 26 4.90 2.29 17.04
N SER A 27 5.04 2.20 15.72
CA SER A 27 5.73 1.07 15.10
C SER A 27 7.21 1.03 15.48
N GLU A 28 7.77 -0.15 15.59
CA GLU A 28 9.21 -0.32 15.81
C GLU A 28 10.01 0.18 14.63
N THR A 29 9.57 -0.14 13.42
CA THR A 29 10.15 0.37 12.18
C THR A 29 9.05 0.82 11.23
N PHE A 30 9.35 1.85 10.46
CA PHE A 30 8.45 2.34 9.42
C PHE A 30 9.30 2.84 8.26
N ASN A 31 9.43 1.99 7.23
CA ASN A 31 10.28 2.27 6.07
C ASN A 31 9.44 2.64 4.87
N ILE A 32 9.80 3.73 4.20
CA ILE A 32 9.11 4.21 3.01
C ILE A 32 10.02 4.05 1.80
N ASN A 33 9.52 3.38 0.76
CA ASN A 33 10.21 3.20 -0.51
C ASN A 33 9.45 3.98 -1.59
N ASP A 34 10.06 5.05 -2.07
CA ASP A 34 9.50 5.85 -3.17
C ASP A 34 9.88 5.21 -4.50
N VAL A 35 8.90 4.95 -5.33
CA VAL A 35 9.12 4.33 -6.63
C VAL A 35 8.26 5.00 -7.69
N THR A 36 8.52 4.67 -8.95
CA THR A 36 7.61 4.96 -10.05
C THR A 36 7.00 3.66 -10.54
N GLU A 37 5.96 3.73 -11.33
CA GLU A 37 5.36 2.52 -11.88
C GLU A 37 6.36 1.70 -12.68
N SER A 38 7.30 2.37 -13.38
CA SER A 38 8.31 1.70 -14.19
C SER A 38 9.43 1.07 -13.36
N THR A 39 9.70 1.56 -12.15
CA THR A 39 10.80 1.05 -11.31
C THR A 39 10.31 0.11 -10.22
N PHE A 40 9.02 0.09 -9.95
CA PHE A 40 8.45 -0.68 -8.84
C PHE A 40 8.80 -2.17 -8.91
N THR A 41 8.55 -2.79 -10.05
CA THR A 41 8.71 -4.25 -10.19
C THR A 41 10.14 -4.70 -9.87
N GLY A 42 11.13 -4.04 -10.45
CA GLY A 42 12.54 -4.39 -10.22
C GLY A 42 12.94 -4.21 -8.77
N ARG A 43 12.54 -3.11 -8.17
CA ARG A 43 12.87 -2.82 -6.77
C ARG A 43 12.16 -3.76 -5.81
N PHE A 44 10.89 -4.04 -6.05
CA PHE A 44 10.12 -4.96 -5.22
C PHE A 44 10.69 -6.38 -5.29
N LYS A 45 11.04 -6.85 -6.49
CA LYS A 45 11.69 -8.16 -6.66
C LYS A 45 13.01 -8.23 -5.90
N GLY A 46 13.77 -7.15 -5.85
CA GLY A 46 15.01 -7.09 -5.10
C GLY A 46 14.81 -7.21 -3.60
N ALA A 47 13.61 -6.92 -3.10
CA ALA A 47 13.30 -6.96 -1.68
C ALA A 47 12.54 -8.22 -1.26
N LEU A 48 12.23 -9.14 -2.18
CA LEU A 48 11.35 -10.28 -1.90
C LEU A 48 11.79 -11.12 -0.70
N ASN A 49 13.09 -11.32 -0.52
CA ASN A 49 13.61 -12.16 0.56
C ASN A 49 13.53 -11.48 1.94
N THR A 50 13.17 -10.21 2.02
CA THR A 50 13.02 -9.49 3.29
C THR A 50 11.58 -9.22 3.67
N LEU A 51 10.62 -9.54 2.79
CA LEU A 51 9.22 -9.18 2.99
C LEU A 51 8.60 -9.83 4.24
N ASP A 52 9.03 -11.03 4.57
CA ASP A 52 8.50 -11.74 5.74
C ASP A 52 8.91 -11.10 7.07
N HIS A 53 9.87 -10.18 7.06
CA HIS A 53 10.30 -9.45 8.26
C HIS A 53 9.32 -8.34 8.63
N TYR A 54 8.37 -8.02 7.77
CA TYR A 54 7.40 -6.96 8.00
C TYR A 54 6.04 -7.52 8.39
N ASP A 55 5.43 -6.91 9.38
CA ASP A 55 4.07 -7.28 9.79
C ASP A 55 3.05 -6.81 8.77
N ARG A 56 3.27 -5.64 8.18
CA ARG A 56 2.43 -5.10 7.12
C ARG A 56 3.27 -4.39 6.08
N ILE A 57 2.91 -4.62 4.82
CA ILE A 57 3.52 -3.97 3.67
C ILE A 57 2.41 -3.23 2.93
N PHE A 58 2.46 -1.91 2.98
CA PHE A 58 1.49 -1.08 2.27
C PHE A 58 2.00 -0.74 0.89
N ILE A 59 1.14 -0.91 -0.11
CA ILE A 59 1.41 -0.48 -1.48
C ILE A 59 0.36 0.55 -1.81
N ILE A 60 0.77 1.81 -1.97
CA ILE A 60 -0.16 2.92 -2.10
C ILE A 60 0.11 3.75 -3.35
N ASP A 61 -0.96 4.18 -3.99
CA ASP A 61 -0.96 5.07 -5.14
C ASP A 61 -0.15 4.55 -6.33
N LEU A 62 -0.12 3.23 -6.52
CA LEU A 62 0.53 2.58 -7.65
C LEU A 62 -0.53 1.81 -8.45
N ASP A 63 -0.63 2.15 -9.74
CA ASP A 63 -1.59 1.52 -10.66
C ASP A 63 -0.98 0.23 -11.21
N LEU A 64 -1.13 -0.85 -10.46
CA LEU A 64 -0.48 -2.11 -10.77
C LEU A 64 -1.22 -2.88 -11.87
N ASN A 65 -0.46 -3.48 -12.77
CA ASN A 65 -0.99 -4.37 -13.79
C ASN A 65 -1.13 -5.80 -13.26
N LYS A 66 -1.66 -6.71 -14.07
CA LYS A 66 -1.91 -8.09 -13.64
C LYS A 66 -0.67 -8.82 -13.14
N GLU A 67 0.47 -8.64 -13.81
CA GLU A 67 1.72 -9.29 -13.41
C GLU A 67 2.23 -8.75 -12.08
N GLN A 68 2.10 -7.44 -11.88
CA GLN A 68 2.50 -6.80 -10.62
C GLN A 68 1.59 -7.24 -9.48
N ILE A 69 0.30 -7.38 -9.73
CA ILE A 69 -0.66 -7.87 -8.75
C ILE A 69 -0.26 -9.27 -8.27
N GLU A 70 0.07 -10.15 -9.20
CA GLU A 70 0.51 -11.49 -8.84
C GLU A 70 1.77 -11.47 -7.97
N LEU A 71 2.68 -10.56 -8.28
CA LEU A 71 3.92 -10.39 -7.52
C LEU A 71 3.69 -9.96 -6.08
N VAL A 72 2.74 -9.05 -5.84
CA VAL A 72 2.53 -8.45 -4.52
C VAL A 72 1.45 -9.15 -3.69
N ASP A 73 0.71 -10.08 -4.25
CA ASP A 73 -0.46 -10.70 -3.61
C ASP A 73 -0.05 -11.65 -2.47
N LYS A 74 0.29 -11.09 -1.33
CA LYS A 74 0.75 -11.81 -0.15
C LYS A 74 -0.09 -11.43 1.08
N ASN A 75 -0.10 -12.31 2.08
CA ASN A 75 -0.96 -12.16 3.27
C ASN A 75 -0.65 -10.93 4.11
N ASN A 76 0.59 -10.44 4.10
CA ASN A 76 0.98 -9.26 4.88
C ASN A 76 0.93 -7.97 4.07
N VAL A 77 0.39 -8.00 2.85
CA VAL A 77 0.29 -6.84 1.97
C VAL A 77 -1.08 -6.19 2.06
N VAL A 78 -1.09 -4.87 2.12
CA VAL A 78 -2.29 -4.04 2.05
C VAL A 78 -2.13 -3.09 0.87
N VAL A 79 -3.02 -3.17 -0.10
CA VAL A 79 -2.98 -2.33 -1.30
C VAL A 79 -4.03 -1.25 -1.19
N ILE A 80 -3.61 0.01 -1.30
CA ILE A 80 -4.51 1.17 -1.21
C ILE A 80 -4.31 2.05 -2.44
N ASP A 81 -5.33 2.19 -3.26
CA ASP A 81 -5.23 2.94 -4.50
C ASP A 81 -6.58 3.47 -4.94
N SER A 82 -6.57 4.48 -5.79
CA SER A 82 -7.78 5.07 -6.36
C SER A 82 -7.76 5.13 -7.89
N HIS A 83 -6.79 4.50 -8.54
CA HIS A 83 -6.72 4.45 -10.00
C HIS A 83 -7.80 3.56 -10.59
N LYS A 84 -8.43 4.04 -11.66
CA LYS A 84 -9.53 3.33 -12.32
C LYS A 84 -9.11 1.97 -12.87
N ASN A 85 -7.96 1.90 -13.53
CA ASN A 85 -7.47 0.65 -14.10
C ASN A 85 -7.22 -0.40 -13.02
N HIS A 86 -6.62 0.00 -11.91
CA HIS A 86 -6.36 -0.88 -10.79
C HIS A 86 -7.67 -1.39 -10.18
N SER A 87 -8.67 -0.53 -10.10
CA SER A 87 -9.99 -0.90 -9.59
C SER A 87 -10.61 -2.03 -10.41
N SER A 88 -10.41 -2.05 -11.72
CA SER A 88 -10.94 -3.09 -12.58
C SER A 88 -10.25 -4.44 -12.38
N TYR A 89 -9.09 -4.46 -11.75
CA TYR A 89 -8.32 -5.68 -11.46
C TYR A 89 -8.35 -6.09 -10.00
N LYS A 90 -9.05 -5.38 -9.12
CA LYS A 90 -9.00 -5.68 -7.69
C LYS A 90 -9.46 -7.08 -7.32
N HIS A 91 -10.31 -7.68 -8.14
CA HIS A 91 -10.78 -9.06 -7.94
C HIS A 91 -9.69 -10.12 -8.12
N LEU A 92 -8.54 -9.75 -8.68
CA LEU A 92 -7.43 -10.68 -8.89
C LEU A 92 -6.63 -10.94 -7.63
N TYR A 93 -6.74 -10.07 -6.63
CA TYR A 93 -6.07 -10.28 -5.35
C TYR A 93 -6.76 -11.40 -4.57
N LYS A 94 -5.97 -12.34 -4.06
CA LYS A 94 -6.49 -13.48 -3.30
C LYS A 94 -6.01 -13.48 -1.84
N ASN A 95 -4.83 -12.93 -1.59
CA ASN A 95 -4.18 -12.99 -0.28
C ASN A 95 -4.03 -11.62 0.36
N ALA A 96 -3.74 -10.59 -0.43
CA ALA A 96 -3.54 -9.23 0.07
C ALA A 96 -4.88 -8.62 0.47
N LYS A 97 -4.83 -7.73 1.46
CA LYS A 97 -5.95 -6.87 1.78
C LYS A 97 -5.99 -5.73 0.77
N VAL A 98 -7.17 -5.42 0.25
CA VAL A 98 -7.30 -4.49 -0.86
C VAL A 98 -8.31 -3.41 -0.53
N ILE A 99 -7.89 -2.15 -0.66
CA ILE A 99 -8.73 -0.97 -0.53
C ILE A 99 -8.52 -0.14 -1.79
N ILE A 100 -9.27 -0.45 -2.83
CA ILE A 100 -9.17 0.24 -4.13
C ILE A 100 -10.54 0.81 -4.47
N GLU A 101 -10.63 2.14 -4.45
CA GLU A 101 -11.88 2.86 -4.66
C GLU A 101 -11.65 4.01 -5.63
N GLU A 102 -12.13 3.88 -6.85
CA GLU A 102 -11.92 4.89 -7.90
C GLU A 102 -12.69 6.21 -7.69
N ASN A 103 -13.63 6.24 -6.74
CA ASN A 103 -14.42 7.43 -6.47
C ASN A 103 -13.70 8.50 -5.68
N TYR A 104 -12.54 8.20 -5.15
CA TYR A 104 -11.78 9.14 -4.33
C TYR A 104 -10.90 10.02 -5.19
N PHE A 105 -10.84 11.29 -4.83
CA PHE A 105 -10.02 12.27 -5.53
C PHE A 105 -8.51 11.94 -5.39
N SER A 106 -8.13 11.44 -4.21
CA SER A 106 -6.73 11.06 -3.98
C SER A 106 -6.66 9.92 -2.97
N VAL A 107 -5.52 9.24 -2.95
CA VAL A 107 -5.25 8.17 -1.99
C VAL A 107 -5.20 8.71 -0.56
N ILE A 108 -4.88 9.98 -0.37
CA ILE A 108 -4.89 10.63 0.94
C ILE A 108 -6.30 10.61 1.53
N ASP A 109 -7.27 11.03 0.74
CA ASP A 109 -8.68 11.05 1.17
C ASP A 109 -9.19 9.64 1.43
N LEU A 110 -8.81 8.69 0.58
CA LEU A 110 -9.18 7.30 0.74
C LEU A 110 -8.65 6.73 2.06
N ILE A 111 -7.39 6.97 2.36
CA ILE A 111 -6.79 6.47 3.61
C ILE A 111 -7.48 7.10 4.81
N ARG A 112 -7.68 8.40 4.82
CA ARG A 112 -8.34 9.08 5.94
C ARG A 112 -9.73 8.53 6.20
N ASP A 113 -10.52 8.32 5.14
CA ASP A 113 -11.88 7.85 5.26
C ASP A 113 -11.94 6.39 5.73
N LYS A 114 -11.20 5.52 5.06
CA LYS A 114 -11.27 4.07 5.34
C LYS A 114 -10.64 3.70 6.67
N PHE A 115 -9.58 4.35 7.08
CA PHE A 115 -8.92 4.03 8.34
C PHE A 115 -9.68 4.52 9.57
N LYS A 116 -10.64 5.41 9.41
CA LYS A 116 -11.57 5.75 10.48
C LYS A 116 -12.54 4.60 10.77
N THR A 117 -12.89 3.84 9.75
CA THR A 117 -13.85 2.75 9.86
C THR A 117 -13.19 1.37 9.97
N HIS A 118 -11.92 1.25 9.58
CA HIS A 118 -11.15 0.01 9.61
C HIS A 118 -10.05 0.09 10.66
N LEU A 119 -10.45 0.30 11.90
CA LEU A 119 -9.51 0.48 13.01
C LEU A 119 -8.60 -0.72 13.25
N ASP A 120 -9.00 -1.90 12.79
CA ASP A 120 -8.18 -3.09 12.85
C ASP A 120 -6.88 -2.96 12.06
N LEU A 121 -6.77 -1.96 11.18
CA LEU A 121 -5.55 -1.66 10.45
C LEU A 121 -4.61 -0.76 11.24
N SER A 122 -5.08 -0.17 12.32
CA SER A 122 -4.28 0.69 13.18
C SER A 122 -3.67 -0.09 14.32
N GLU A 123 -2.43 0.22 14.67
CA GLU A 123 -1.77 -0.39 15.83
C GLU A 123 -2.31 0.13 17.16
N ASN A 124 -3.10 1.18 17.14
CA ASN A 124 -3.68 1.79 18.34
C ASN A 124 -4.90 1.04 18.86
N GLN A 125 -5.11 -0.13 18.37
CA GLN A 125 -6.18 -1.02 18.81
C GLN A 125 -5.91 -1.69 20.14
#